data_3993c51ddf53a1b3562569e53b2b18e7
#
_entry.id   3993c51ddf53a1b3562569e53b2b18e7
#
_cell.length_a   1.000
_cell.length_b   1.000
_cell.length_c   1.000
_cell.angle_alpha   90.00
_cell.angle_beta   90.00
_cell.angle_gamma   90.00
#
_symmetry.space_group_name_H-M   'P 1'
#
loop_
_entity.id
_entity.type
_entity.pdbx_description
1 polymer ?
#
loop_
_entity_poly.entity_id
_entity_poly.type
_entity_poly.pdbx_seq_one_letter_code
_entity_poly.pdbx_strand_id
1 'polypeptide(L)'
;MHQLLSDQIVECGLSDFYEVKQQYIEGKNGSQFSFAGLKHNARQLKSFEGVDICWCEEADAISKHSWDILIPTIRKPESEIWVSYNPQLIEDVTHQRFVVNPPASAKVVKIGWQDNPCFPEVLRGEMEHLKAS
;
A
#
# COMPACT_ATOMS: atom_id res chain seq x y z
N MET A 1 -6.24 7.14 -1.38
CA MET A 1 -6.59 5.73 -1.70
C MET A 1 -8.06 5.54 -2.07
N HIS A 2 -9.00 6.04 -1.25
CA HIS A 2 -10.44 5.93 -1.53
C HIS A 2 -10.81 6.48 -2.91
N GLN A 3 -10.35 7.68 -3.26
CA GLN A 3 -10.62 8.29 -4.56
C GLN A 3 -10.03 7.47 -5.70
N LEU A 4 -8.81 6.97 -5.53
CA LEU A 4 -8.16 6.12 -6.53
C LEU A 4 -8.99 4.88 -6.84
N LEU A 5 -9.45 4.17 -5.81
CA LEU A 5 -10.28 2.98 -5.99
C LEU A 5 -11.64 3.31 -6.59
N SER A 6 -12.24 4.43 -6.19
CA SER A 6 -13.51 4.90 -6.76
C SER A 6 -13.38 5.16 -8.26
N ASP A 7 -12.30 5.80 -8.68
CA ASP A 7 -12.03 6.07 -10.09
C ASP A 7 -11.80 4.77 -10.87
N GLN A 8 -11.06 3.82 -10.30
CA GLN A 8 -10.82 2.52 -10.93
C GLN A 8 -12.11 1.70 -11.09
N ILE A 9 -13.02 1.77 -10.14
CA ILE A 9 -14.34 1.10 -10.24
C ILE A 9 -15.09 1.60 -11.46
N VAL A 10 -15.10 2.91 -11.68
CA VAL A 10 -15.76 3.52 -12.86
C VAL A 10 -15.06 3.11 -14.15
N GLU A 11 -13.73 3.25 -14.21
CA GLU A 11 -12.93 2.93 -15.41
C GLU A 11 -13.02 1.45 -15.80
N CYS A 12 -13.09 0.55 -14.82
CA CYS A 12 -13.20 -0.90 -15.06
C CYS A 12 -14.63 -1.37 -15.30
N GLY A 13 -15.63 -0.46 -15.29
CA GLY A 13 -17.02 -0.83 -15.50
C GLY A 13 -17.63 -1.64 -14.36
N LEU A 14 -17.16 -1.43 -13.12
CA LEU A 14 -17.57 -2.19 -11.94
C LEU A 14 -18.57 -1.46 -11.05
N SER A 15 -19.12 -0.34 -11.51
CA SER A 15 -20.05 0.48 -10.72
C SER A 15 -21.34 -0.26 -10.31
N ASP A 16 -21.74 -1.27 -11.06
CA ASP A 16 -22.91 -2.10 -10.72
C ASP A 16 -22.60 -3.13 -9.63
N PHE A 17 -21.33 -3.47 -9.44
CA PHE A 17 -20.90 -4.47 -8.45
C PHE A 17 -20.52 -3.83 -7.12
N TYR A 18 -19.83 -2.69 -7.14
CA TYR A 18 -19.35 -2.02 -5.94
C TYR A 18 -20.17 -0.77 -5.62
N GLU A 19 -20.58 -0.66 -4.36
CA GLU A 19 -21.18 0.55 -3.81
C GLU A 19 -20.11 1.36 -3.09
N VAL A 20 -19.83 2.56 -3.59
CA VAL A 20 -18.86 3.49 -2.99
C VAL A 20 -19.58 4.35 -1.96
N LYS A 21 -19.20 4.17 -0.69
CA LYS A 21 -19.69 5.00 0.42
C LYS A 21 -18.58 5.94 0.89
N GLN A 22 -18.90 6.87 1.77
CA GLN A 22 -17.97 7.89 2.22
C GLN A 22 -16.75 7.30 2.94
N GLN A 23 -16.94 6.25 3.73
CA GLN A 23 -15.86 5.67 4.56
C GLN A 23 -15.42 4.29 4.12
N TYR A 24 -16.16 3.64 3.23
CA TYR A 24 -15.83 2.30 2.76
C TYR A 24 -16.45 2.02 1.38
N ILE A 25 -15.98 0.96 0.77
CA ILE A 25 -16.50 0.44 -0.51
C ILE A 25 -16.91 -1.00 -0.28
N GLU A 26 -18.11 -1.35 -0.72
CA GLU A 26 -18.66 -2.69 -0.53
C GLU A 26 -19.05 -3.33 -1.87
N GLY A 27 -18.66 -4.58 -2.07
CA GLY A 27 -19.06 -5.38 -3.21
C GLY A 27 -20.34 -6.18 -2.93
N LYS A 28 -21.07 -6.55 -3.97
CA LYS A 28 -22.29 -7.37 -3.86
C LYS A 28 -22.06 -8.74 -3.22
N ASN A 29 -20.83 -9.24 -3.27
CA ASN A 29 -20.44 -10.51 -2.65
C ASN A 29 -20.05 -10.38 -1.15
N GLY A 30 -20.20 -9.21 -0.57
CA GLY A 30 -19.81 -8.93 0.82
C GLY A 30 -18.36 -8.48 1.01
N SER A 31 -17.56 -8.40 -0.04
CA SER A 31 -16.20 -7.86 0.04
C SER A 31 -16.24 -6.38 0.44
N GLN A 32 -15.35 -5.97 1.33
CA GLN A 32 -15.33 -4.61 1.84
C GLN A 32 -13.90 -4.05 1.84
N PHE A 33 -13.78 -2.80 1.38
CA PHE A 33 -12.56 -2.01 1.49
C PHE A 33 -12.77 -0.93 2.55
N SER A 34 -11.96 -0.94 3.59
CA SER A 34 -11.97 0.07 4.64
C SER A 34 -10.67 0.86 4.59
N PHE A 35 -10.72 2.13 4.99
CA PHE A 35 -9.60 3.07 4.88
C PHE A 35 -9.25 3.62 6.25
N ALA A 36 -7.95 3.76 6.54
CA ALA A 36 -7.47 4.31 7.79
C ALA A 36 -6.15 5.03 7.62
N GLY A 37 -5.94 6.09 8.42
CA GLY A 37 -4.65 6.75 8.55
C GLY A 37 -3.84 6.13 9.67
N LEU A 38 -2.55 5.88 9.43
CA LEU A 38 -1.66 5.25 10.41
C LEU A 38 -1.01 6.24 11.38
N LYS A 39 -1.09 7.55 11.11
CA LYS A 39 -0.35 8.56 11.88
C LYS A 39 -0.97 8.91 13.23
N HIS A 40 -2.26 8.73 13.43
CA HIS A 40 -2.96 9.36 14.55
C HIS A 40 -3.81 8.44 15.43
N ASN A 41 -3.94 7.16 15.12
CA ASN A 41 -4.85 6.32 15.90
C ASN A 41 -4.44 4.85 15.96
N ALA A 42 -3.51 4.54 16.87
CA ALA A 42 -3.09 3.17 17.14
C ALA A 42 -4.25 2.25 17.58
N ARG A 43 -5.27 2.81 18.24
CA ARG A 43 -6.45 2.03 18.66
C ARG A 43 -7.29 1.57 17.47
N GLN A 44 -7.41 2.39 16.43
CA GLN A 44 -8.14 2.02 15.23
C GLN A 44 -7.48 0.83 14.52
N LEU A 45 -6.16 0.72 14.56
CA LEU A 45 -5.43 -0.38 13.94
C LEU A 45 -5.83 -1.74 14.52
N LYS A 46 -6.12 -1.80 15.82
CA LYS A 46 -6.53 -3.03 16.48
C LYS A 46 -7.89 -3.56 16.02
N SER A 47 -8.73 -2.72 15.41
CA SER A 47 -10.01 -3.13 14.85
C SER A 47 -9.88 -3.95 13.55
N PHE A 48 -8.69 -4.01 12.97
CA PHE A 48 -8.44 -4.70 11.70
C PHE A 48 -7.98 -6.16 11.84
N GLU A 49 -8.17 -6.78 13.00
CA GLU A 49 -7.74 -8.16 13.24
C GLU A 49 -8.37 -9.21 12.31
N GLY A 50 -9.54 -8.92 11.75
CA GLY A 50 -10.24 -9.80 10.80
C GLY A 50 -10.00 -9.48 9.33
N VAL A 51 -9.05 -8.59 9.01
CA VAL A 51 -8.76 -8.19 7.65
C VAL A 51 -7.97 -9.28 6.92
N ASP A 52 -8.32 -9.55 5.67
CA ASP A 52 -7.63 -10.52 4.82
C ASP A 52 -6.39 -9.94 4.16
N ILE A 53 -6.47 -8.71 3.67
CA ILE A 53 -5.37 -7.99 3.02
C ILE A 53 -5.30 -6.58 3.59
N CYS A 54 -4.13 -6.20 4.08
CA CYS A 54 -3.85 -4.85 4.53
C CYS A 54 -2.81 -4.22 3.60
N TRP A 55 -3.21 -3.22 2.83
CA TRP A 55 -2.28 -2.51 1.96
C TRP A 55 -1.87 -1.17 2.58
N CYS A 56 -0.58 -1.05 2.84
CA CYS A 56 0.06 0.16 3.36
C CYS A 56 0.72 0.92 2.22
N GLU A 57 0.09 1.98 1.76
CA GLU A 57 0.64 2.87 0.74
C GLU A 57 1.45 3.99 1.38
N GLU A 58 2.45 4.49 0.66
CA GLU A 58 3.37 5.52 1.18
C GLU A 58 3.98 5.11 2.54
N ALA A 59 4.39 3.86 2.61
CA ALA A 59 4.77 3.23 3.86
C ALA A 59 6.11 3.70 4.43
N ASP A 60 6.89 4.50 3.70
CA ASP A 60 8.10 5.15 4.19
C ASP A 60 7.83 6.04 5.42
N ALA A 61 6.63 6.61 5.51
CA ALA A 61 6.22 7.46 6.62
C ALA A 61 5.73 6.70 7.87
N ILE A 62 5.60 5.38 7.82
CA ILE A 62 5.09 4.59 8.93
C ILE A 62 6.16 4.45 10.02
N SER A 63 5.79 4.81 11.26
CA SER A 63 6.69 4.71 12.41
C SER A 63 6.89 3.27 12.89
N LYS A 64 7.98 3.05 13.63
CA LYS A 64 8.21 1.76 14.29
C LYS A 64 7.05 1.39 15.20
N HIS A 65 6.53 2.35 15.95
CA HIS A 65 5.38 2.13 16.86
C HIS A 65 4.15 1.63 16.11
N SER A 66 3.82 2.25 14.97
CA SER A 66 2.68 1.83 14.15
C SER A 66 2.89 0.43 13.57
N TRP A 67 4.08 0.10 13.10
CA TRP A 67 4.40 -1.26 12.63
C TRP A 67 4.30 -2.30 13.74
N ASP A 68 4.78 -1.99 14.94
CA ASP A 68 4.75 -2.89 16.09
C ASP A 68 3.32 -3.22 16.54
N ILE A 69 2.35 -2.36 16.20
CA ILE A 69 0.93 -2.61 16.46
C ILE A 69 0.28 -3.32 15.26
N LEU A 70 0.53 -2.86 14.05
CA LEU A 70 -0.15 -3.34 12.84
C LEU A 70 0.20 -4.80 12.53
N ILE A 71 1.47 -5.15 12.55
CA ILE A 71 1.92 -6.49 12.16
C ILE A 71 1.27 -7.58 13.03
N PRO A 72 1.27 -7.50 14.37
CA PRO A 72 0.57 -8.48 15.18
C PRO A 72 -0.96 -8.45 15.04
N THR A 73 -1.52 -7.32 14.60
CA THR A 73 -2.97 -7.18 14.42
C THR A 73 -3.46 -7.96 13.20
N ILE A 74 -2.71 -7.95 12.11
CA ILE A 74 -3.04 -8.68 10.88
C ILE A 74 -2.60 -10.14 11.04
N ARG A 75 -3.43 -10.94 11.68
CA ARG A 75 -3.10 -12.31 12.12
C ARG A 75 -4.11 -13.38 11.69
N LYS A 76 -5.12 -13.01 10.91
CA LYS A 76 -6.05 -13.98 10.35
C LYS A 76 -5.28 -15.00 9.50
N PRO A 77 -5.59 -16.31 9.57
CA PRO A 77 -4.95 -17.29 8.70
C PRO A 77 -5.01 -16.88 7.22
N GLU A 78 -3.89 -16.98 6.53
CA GLU A 78 -3.74 -16.61 5.12
C GLU A 78 -3.87 -15.10 4.83
N SER A 79 -3.87 -14.25 5.87
CA SER A 79 -3.86 -12.80 5.67
C SER A 79 -2.51 -12.31 5.16
N GLU A 80 -2.53 -11.20 4.44
CA GLU A 80 -1.34 -10.61 3.84
C GLU A 80 -1.22 -9.13 4.19
N ILE A 81 0.01 -8.65 4.29
CA ILE A 81 0.33 -7.22 4.37
C ILE A 81 1.08 -6.84 3.11
N TRP A 82 0.53 -5.90 2.36
CA TRP A 82 1.15 -5.35 1.16
C TRP A 82 1.72 -3.98 1.49
N VAL A 83 2.97 -3.76 1.11
CA VAL A 83 3.70 -2.53 1.43
C VAL A 83 4.22 -1.91 0.15
N SER A 84 3.84 -0.66 -0.11
CA SER A 84 4.34 0.10 -1.25
C SER A 84 4.85 1.46 -0.81
N TYR A 85 6.04 1.84 -1.27
CA TYR A 85 6.65 3.12 -0.94
C TYR A 85 7.82 3.43 -1.88
N ASN A 86 8.17 4.71 -1.92
CA ASN A 86 9.40 5.16 -2.54
C ASN A 86 10.47 5.31 -1.45
N PRO A 87 11.60 4.57 -1.53
CA PRO A 87 12.65 4.68 -0.52
C PRO A 87 13.20 6.10 -0.44
N GLN A 88 13.27 6.66 0.76
CA GLN A 88 13.84 7.98 1.02
C GLN A 88 15.23 7.84 1.65
N LEU A 89 15.29 7.22 2.82
CA LEU A 89 16.52 7.02 3.56
C LEU A 89 16.71 5.52 3.87
N ILE A 90 17.94 5.08 3.89
CA ILE A 90 18.26 3.68 4.23
C ILE A 90 17.90 3.36 5.69
N GLU A 91 17.91 4.37 6.55
CA GLU A 91 17.57 4.25 7.97
C GLU A 91 16.08 4.18 8.25
N ASP A 92 15.23 4.47 7.27
CA ASP A 92 13.77 4.43 7.46
C ASP A 92 13.33 3.06 7.97
N VAL A 93 12.49 3.07 9.00
CA VAL A 93 12.05 1.84 9.70
C VAL A 93 11.46 0.81 8.74
N THR A 94 10.62 1.25 7.82
CA THR A 94 10.00 0.37 6.82
C THR A 94 11.05 -0.27 5.92
N HIS A 95 12.02 0.51 5.47
CA HIS A 95 13.09 0.01 4.61
C HIS A 95 13.97 -1.00 5.34
N GLN A 96 14.35 -0.69 6.58
CA GLN A 96 15.12 -1.62 7.42
C GLN A 96 14.38 -2.93 7.67
N ARG A 97 13.10 -2.85 7.95
CA ARG A 97 12.28 -4.02 8.33
C ARG A 97 11.99 -4.96 7.16
N PHE A 98 11.74 -4.43 5.97
CA PHE A 98 11.24 -5.22 4.85
C PHE A 98 12.20 -5.38 3.68
N VAL A 99 13.21 -4.54 3.56
CA VAL A 99 14.17 -4.59 2.46
C VAL A 99 15.57 -4.97 2.93
N VAL A 100 16.08 -4.32 3.95
CA VAL A 100 17.43 -4.63 4.49
C VAL A 100 17.43 -5.95 5.26
N ASN A 101 16.46 -6.15 6.14
CA ASN A 101 16.30 -7.37 6.95
C ASN A 101 14.89 -7.98 6.74
N PRO A 102 14.56 -8.45 5.53
CA PRO A 102 13.21 -8.91 5.26
C PRO A 102 12.86 -10.17 6.07
N PRO A 103 11.60 -10.29 6.54
CA PRO A 103 11.12 -11.55 7.10
C PRO A 103 11.25 -12.68 6.07
N ALA A 104 11.44 -13.91 6.54
CA ALA A 104 11.63 -15.09 5.67
C ALA A 104 10.45 -15.30 4.70
N SER A 105 9.24 -14.91 5.08
CA SER A 105 8.03 -15.04 4.27
C SER A 105 7.79 -13.85 3.32
N ALA A 106 8.63 -12.82 3.38
CA ALA A 106 8.42 -11.62 2.58
C ALA A 106 8.89 -11.81 1.14
N LYS A 107 8.10 -11.28 0.19
CA LYS A 107 8.51 -11.13 -1.19
C LYS A 107 8.84 -9.65 -1.43
N VAL A 108 10.07 -9.37 -1.81
CA VAL A 108 10.55 -7.99 -2.05
C VAL A 108 10.75 -7.79 -3.54
N VAL A 109 10.11 -6.76 -4.10
CA VAL A 109 10.23 -6.40 -5.52
C VAL A 109 10.59 -4.92 -5.63
N LYS A 110 11.67 -4.63 -6.36
CA LYS A 110 12.06 -3.27 -6.68
C LYS A 110 11.58 -2.93 -8.08
N ILE A 111 10.83 -1.84 -8.21
CA ILE A 111 10.29 -1.36 -9.48
C ILE A 111 10.88 0.01 -9.78
N GLY A 112 11.48 0.17 -10.95
CA GLY A 112 11.99 1.43 -11.45
C GLY A 112 11.11 1.99 -12.58
N TRP A 113 11.37 3.23 -12.98
CA TRP A 113 10.63 3.84 -14.08
C TRP A 113 10.76 3.05 -15.41
N GLN A 114 11.85 2.32 -15.58
CA GLN A 114 12.10 1.48 -16.75
C GLN A 114 11.11 0.30 -16.84
N ASP A 115 10.56 -0.12 -15.71
CA ASP A 115 9.62 -1.23 -15.62
C ASP A 115 8.19 -0.82 -15.96
N ASN A 116 7.93 0.49 -16.10
CA ASN A 116 6.61 1.01 -16.43
C ASN A 116 6.47 1.21 -17.94
N PRO A 117 5.69 0.37 -18.66
CA PRO A 117 5.51 0.50 -20.10
C PRO A 117 4.79 1.79 -20.52
N CYS A 118 4.07 2.41 -19.58
CA CYS A 118 3.32 3.65 -19.82
C CYS A 118 4.05 4.90 -19.30
N PHE A 119 5.34 4.79 -18.97
CA PHE A 119 6.10 5.93 -18.46
C PHE A 119 6.20 7.03 -19.53
N PRO A 120 5.85 8.30 -19.23
CA PRO A 120 5.84 9.38 -20.22
C PRO A 120 7.23 9.61 -20.85
N GLU A 121 7.27 9.76 -22.17
CA GLU A 121 8.51 9.94 -22.92
C GLU A 121 9.28 11.19 -22.50
N VAL A 122 8.58 12.28 -22.18
CA VAL A 122 9.19 13.52 -21.68
C VAL A 122 9.98 13.27 -20.40
N LEU A 123 9.40 12.50 -19.47
CA LEU A 123 10.05 12.16 -18.21
C LEU A 123 11.19 11.15 -18.41
N ARG A 124 11.11 10.29 -19.42
CA ARG A 124 12.16 9.34 -19.76
C ARG A 124 13.46 10.06 -20.12
N GLY A 125 13.37 11.07 -20.99
CA GLY A 125 14.54 11.88 -21.38
C GLY A 125 15.18 12.56 -20.18
N GLU A 126 14.39 13.11 -19.27
CA GLU A 126 14.87 13.76 -18.06
C GLU A 126 15.55 12.76 -17.11
N MET A 127 14.97 11.59 -16.92
CA MET A 127 15.56 10.54 -16.07
C MET A 127 16.89 10.02 -16.63
N GLU A 128 16.99 9.88 -17.94
CA GLU A 128 18.25 9.49 -18.59
C GLU A 128 19.33 10.55 -18.45
N HIS A 129 18.95 11.83 -18.56
CA HIS A 129 19.86 12.95 -18.34
C HIS A 129 20.39 12.97 -16.90
N LEU A 130 19.53 12.77 -15.90
CA LEU A 130 19.93 12.71 -14.51
C LEU A 130 20.87 11.53 -14.21
N LYS A 131 20.68 10.40 -14.87
CA LYS A 131 21.60 9.25 -14.75
C LYS A 131 22.99 9.55 -15.31
N ALA A 132 23.06 10.32 -16.38
CA ALA A 132 24.33 10.66 -17.04
C ALA A 132 25.12 11.73 -16.29
N SER A 133 24.50 12.47 -15.40
CA SER A 133 25.14 13.50 -14.56
C SER A 133 25.55 12.94 -13.21
#